data_2242286b8744bd65d31233c39ea9f02b
#
_entry.id   2242286b8744bd65d31233c39ea9f02b
#
_cell.length_a   1.000
_cell.length_b   1.000
_cell.length_c   1.000
_cell.angle_alpha   90.00
_cell.angle_beta   90.00
_cell.angle_gamma   90.00
#
_symmetry.space_group_name_H-M   'P 1'
#
loop_
_entity.id
_entity.type
_entity.pdbx_description
1 polymer ?
#
loop_
_entity_poly.entity_id
_entity_poly.type
_entity_poly.pdbx_seq_one_letter_code
_entity_poly.pdbx_strand_id
1 'polypeptide(L)'
;VPFIRYQTDASVANIIEKWCAEHFEEPPIVAMDVNSMSTCRHFVRAGLGWSILTYMGLGSCKDKDIYVSPLRSKDGTYITRDTNMVYTKESANLIAVKTFIEYVRDYYKQHTVVDDSIFREYQS
;
A
#
# COMPACT_ATOMS: atom_id res chain seq x y z
N VAL A 1 3.82 20.52 -5.55
CA VAL A 1 4.68 19.33 -5.47
C VAL A 1 4.14 18.27 -6.41
N PRO A 2 4.95 17.78 -7.34
CA PRO A 2 4.46 16.86 -8.36
C PRO A 2 4.21 15.46 -7.83
N PHE A 3 3.35 14.72 -8.53
CA PHE A 3 2.99 13.36 -8.21
C PHE A 3 3.88 12.38 -8.96
N ILE A 4 4.46 11.44 -8.24
CA ILE A 4 5.23 10.33 -8.81
C ILE A 4 4.28 9.14 -8.87
N ARG A 5 3.89 8.75 -10.09
CA ARG A 5 2.90 7.69 -10.27
C ARG A 5 3.60 6.33 -10.36
N TYR A 6 3.29 5.45 -9.42
CA TYR A 6 3.74 4.07 -9.49
C TYR A 6 2.76 3.29 -10.37
N GLN A 7 3.29 2.70 -11.44
CA GLN A 7 2.49 1.85 -12.31
C GLN A 7 2.29 0.49 -11.66
N THR A 8 1.05 0.18 -11.34
CA THR A 8 0.67 -1.01 -10.61
C THR A 8 -0.48 -1.71 -11.34
N ASP A 9 -1.04 -2.76 -10.73
CA ASP A 9 -2.19 -3.44 -11.31
C ASP A 9 -3.41 -2.52 -11.37
N ALA A 10 -4.38 -2.91 -12.22
CA ALA A 10 -5.54 -2.07 -12.48
C ALA A 10 -6.40 -1.82 -11.23
N SER A 11 -6.44 -2.76 -10.29
CA SER A 11 -7.29 -2.59 -9.10
C SER A 11 -6.76 -1.49 -8.18
N VAL A 12 -5.44 -1.44 -7.97
CA VAL A 12 -4.83 -0.38 -7.17
C VAL A 12 -4.85 0.95 -7.91
N ALA A 13 -4.59 0.93 -9.22
CA ALA A 13 -4.65 2.15 -10.02
C ALA A 13 -6.05 2.79 -9.95
N ASN A 14 -7.11 1.99 -10.03
CA ASN A 14 -8.48 2.49 -9.93
C ASN A 14 -8.78 3.09 -8.56
N ILE A 15 -8.28 2.49 -7.50
CA ILE A 15 -8.43 3.03 -6.14
C ILE A 15 -7.77 4.40 -6.03
N ILE A 16 -6.56 4.53 -6.57
CA ILE A 16 -5.81 5.79 -6.53
C ILE A 16 -6.51 6.87 -7.36
N GLU A 17 -6.96 6.54 -8.56
CA GLU A 17 -7.67 7.47 -9.43
C GLU A 17 -8.95 7.97 -8.78
N LYS A 18 -9.71 7.06 -8.19
CA LYS A 18 -10.95 7.42 -7.49
C LYS A 18 -10.69 8.33 -6.32
N TRP A 19 -9.68 8.02 -5.52
CA TRP A 19 -9.32 8.84 -4.37
C TRP A 19 -8.90 10.24 -4.81
N CYS A 20 -8.08 10.35 -5.83
CA CYS A 20 -7.66 11.65 -6.37
C CYS A 20 -8.85 12.45 -6.89
N ALA A 21 -9.77 11.80 -7.59
CA ALA A 21 -10.97 12.46 -8.11
C ALA A 21 -11.87 12.99 -6.98
N GLU A 22 -11.92 12.29 -5.86
CA GLU A 22 -12.74 12.71 -4.71
C GLU A 22 -12.11 13.84 -3.91
N HIS A 23 -10.78 13.96 -3.90
CA HIS A 23 -10.07 14.89 -3.01
C HIS A 23 -9.46 16.09 -3.72
N PHE A 24 -9.34 16.07 -5.03
CA PHE A 24 -8.77 17.18 -5.81
C PHE A 24 -9.75 17.63 -6.88
N GLU A 25 -9.86 18.93 -7.07
CA GLU A 25 -10.68 19.49 -8.15
C GLU A 25 -10.07 19.19 -9.52
N GLU A 26 -8.75 19.25 -9.59
CA GLU A 26 -7.99 18.95 -10.80
C GLU A 26 -7.07 17.75 -10.54
N PRO A 27 -6.86 16.88 -11.55
CA PRO A 27 -5.94 15.77 -11.38
C PRO A 27 -4.53 16.27 -11.00
N PRO A 28 -3.81 15.54 -10.12
CA PRO A 28 -2.46 15.95 -9.79
C PRO A 28 -1.54 15.88 -11.01
N ILE A 29 -0.59 16.80 -11.06
CA ILE A 29 0.39 16.83 -12.15
C ILE A 29 1.37 15.69 -11.95
N VAL A 30 1.42 14.77 -12.91
CA VAL A 30 2.32 13.61 -12.87
C VAL A 30 3.69 14.05 -13.38
N ALA A 31 4.69 14.00 -12.50
CA ALA A 31 6.06 14.35 -12.89
C ALA A 31 6.74 13.19 -13.60
N MET A 32 6.46 11.97 -13.17
CA MET A 32 7.07 10.79 -13.76
C MET A 32 6.26 9.54 -13.43
N ASP A 33 6.41 8.52 -14.25
CA ASP A 33 5.90 7.18 -14.02
C ASP A 33 7.05 6.26 -13.66
N VAL A 34 6.88 5.45 -12.63
CA VAL A 34 7.86 4.45 -12.21
C VAL A 34 7.19 3.09 -12.10
N ASN A 35 7.94 2.03 -12.34
CA ASN A 35 7.43 0.66 -12.31
C ASN A 35 7.94 -0.16 -11.13
N SER A 36 8.60 0.49 -10.18
CA SER A 36 9.15 -0.15 -8.99
C SER A 36 8.81 0.68 -7.76
N MET A 37 8.26 0.02 -6.73
CA MET A 37 7.98 0.69 -5.46
C MET A 37 9.25 1.20 -4.80
N SER A 38 10.35 0.45 -4.92
CA SER A 38 11.65 0.86 -4.39
C SER A 38 12.14 2.15 -5.03
N THR A 39 12.05 2.23 -6.36
CA THR A 39 12.41 3.45 -7.09
C THR A 39 11.53 4.62 -6.69
N CYS A 40 10.24 4.38 -6.56
CA CYS A 40 9.29 5.40 -6.14
C CYS A 40 9.66 5.95 -4.75
N ARG A 41 9.96 5.08 -3.80
CA ARG A 41 10.38 5.50 -2.47
C ARG A 41 11.65 6.35 -2.51
N HIS A 42 12.62 5.95 -3.31
CA HIS A 42 13.87 6.70 -3.45
C HIS A 42 13.65 8.11 -3.99
N PHE A 43 12.76 8.25 -4.98
CA PHE A 43 12.46 9.55 -5.55
C PHE A 43 11.71 10.44 -4.57
N VAL A 44 10.77 9.89 -3.82
CA VAL A 44 10.09 10.65 -2.77
C VAL A 44 11.09 11.09 -1.69
N ARG A 45 11.98 10.18 -1.28
CA ARG A 45 13.01 10.48 -0.30
C ARG A 45 13.97 11.57 -0.79
N ALA A 46 14.23 11.61 -2.07
CA ALA A 46 15.07 12.65 -2.68
C ALA A 46 14.37 14.01 -2.82
N GLY A 47 13.09 14.09 -2.44
CA GLY A 47 12.35 15.34 -2.49
C GLY A 47 11.78 15.67 -3.87
N LEU A 48 11.69 14.70 -4.76
CA LEU A 48 11.23 14.94 -6.14
C LEU A 48 9.71 15.00 -6.27
N GLY A 49 8.98 14.58 -5.25
CA GLY A 49 7.52 14.63 -5.27
C GLY A 49 6.88 13.77 -4.19
N TRP A 50 5.59 13.51 -4.34
CA TRP A 50 4.82 12.66 -3.42
C TRP A 50 4.24 11.48 -4.20
N SER A 51 3.87 10.43 -3.49
CA SER A 51 3.30 9.24 -4.12
C SER A 51 2.33 8.52 -3.20
N ILE A 52 1.62 7.56 -3.78
CA ILE A 52 0.72 6.67 -3.06
C ILE A 52 1.22 5.24 -3.26
N LEU A 53 1.51 4.57 -2.17
CA LEU A 53 2.04 3.20 -2.19
C LEU A 53 1.21 2.33 -1.24
N THR A 54 1.26 1.01 -1.44
CA THR A 54 0.70 0.09 -0.46
C THR A 54 1.56 0.12 0.81
N TYR A 55 0.98 -0.25 1.94
CA TYR A 55 1.73 -0.33 3.19
C TYR A 55 2.96 -1.23 3.05
N MET A 56 2.79 -2.37 2.38
CA MET A 56 3.90 -3.28 2.12
C MET A 56 5.01 -2.64 1.28
N GLY A 57 4.64 -1.72 0.40
CA GLY A 57 5.60 -1.00 -0.45
C GLY A 57 6.44 0.02 0.29
N LEU A 58 6.04 0.42 1.50
CA LEU A 58 6.86 1.32 2.32
C LEU A 58 8.11 0.62 2.85
N GLY A 59 8.03 -0.69 3.06
CA GLY A 59 9.15 -1.45 3.59
C GLY A 59 9.60 -0.95 4.95
N SER A 60 10.90 -1.02 5.19
CA SER A 60 11.50 -0.57 6.44
C SER A 60 11.94 0.90 6.39
N CYS A 61 11.35 1.70 5.52
CA CYS A 61 11.72 3.10 5.37
C CYS A 61 11.27 3.90 6.60
N LYS A 62 12.20 4.20 7.48
CA LYS A 62 11.99 5.01 8.68
C LYS A 62 12.74 6.33 8.56
N ASP A 63 12.52 7.01 7.46
CA ASP A 63 13.18 8.28 7.19
C ASP A 63 12.37 9.40 7.83
N LYS A 64 13.01 10.18 8.68
CA LYS A 64 12.38 11.30 9.37
C LYS A 64 12.00 12.45 8.43
N ASP A 65 12.63 12.47 7.26
CA ASP A 65 12.37 13.52 6.26
C ASP A 65 11.14 13.21 5.40
N ILE A 66 10.54 12.04 5.58
CA ILE A 66 9.35 11.64 4.84
C ILE A 66 8.15 11.61 5.78
N TYR A 67 7.10 12.29 5.38
CA TYR A 67 5.81 12.23 6.05
C TYR A 67 4.95 11.14 5.42
N VAL A 68 4.42 10.24 6.22
CA VAL A 68 3.55 9.15 5.78
C VAL A 68 2.19 9.27 6.44
N SER A 69 1.14 9.21 5.65
CA SER A 69 -0.23 9.28 6.14
C SER A 69 -1.08 8.22 5.43
N PRO A 70 -1.99 7.56 6.14
CA PRO A 70 -2.92 6.65 5.49
C PRO A 70 -3.89 7.39 4.59
N LEU A 71 -4.32 6.76 3.51
CA LEU A 71 -5.38 7.30 2.69
C LEU A 71 -6.73 7.05 3.37
N ARG A 72 -7.53 8.07 3.41
CA ARG A 72 -8.90 8.00 3.94
C ARG A 72 -9.88 8.47 2.89
N SER A 73 -11.03 7.82 2.83
CA SER A 73 -12.13 8.31 2.02
C SER A 73 -12.77 9.54 2.70
N LYS A 74 -13.71 10.18 2.00
CA LYS A 74 -14.35 11.41 2.52
C LYS A 74 -15.08 11.21 3.85
N ASP A 75 -15.54 9.98 4.12
CA ASP A 75 -16.22 9.65 5.38
C ASP A 75 -15.23 9.35 6.51
N GLY A 76 -13.94 9.42 6.26
CA GLY A 76 -12.91 9.21 7.27
C GLY A 76 -12.43 7.77 7.42
N THR A 77 -13.02 6.82 6.69
CA THR A 77 -12.59 5.42 6.77
C THR A 77 -11.30 5.21 5.98
N TYR A 78 -10.51 4.23 6.41
CA TYR A 78 -9.28 3.88 5.70
C TYR A 78 -9.59 3.22 4.37
N ILE A 79 -8.80 3.55 3.36
CA ILE A 79 -8.82 2.84 2.09
C ILE A 79 -7.86 1.67 2.22
N THR A 80 -8.38 0.46 2.03
CA THR A 80 -7.62 -0.77 2.18
C THR A 80 -7.64 -1.60 0.90
N ARG A 81 -6.70 -2.50 0.81
CA ARG A 81 -6.62 -3.47 -0.27
C ARG A 81 -6.64 -4.87 0.33
N ASP A 82 -7.54 -5.70 -0.17
CA ASP A 82 -7.64 -7.08 0.27
C ASP A 82 -6.66 -7.95 -0.51
N THR A 83 -5.95 -8.79 0.21
CA THR A 83 -5.12 -9.84 -0.39
C THR A 83 -5.73 -11.18 -0.02
N ASN A 84 -6.00 -11.99 -1.03
CA ASN A 84 -6.67 -13.27 -0.84
C ASN A 84 -5.73 -14.42 -1.19
N MET A 85 -5.74 -15.45 -0.33
CA MET A 85 -5.05 -16.70 -0.61
C MET A 85 -6.06 -17.66 -1.24
N VAL A 86 -5.75 -18.12 -2.45
CA VAL A 86 -6.64 -18.98 -3.22
C VAL A 86 -5.98 -20.35 -3.37
N TYR A 87 -6.75 -21.41 -3.10
CA TYR A 87 -6.27 -22.77 -3.24
C TYR A 87 -7.45 -23.70 -3.56
N THR A 88 -7.15 -24.85 -4.17
CA THR A 88 -8.16 -25.87 -4.46
C THR A 88 -8.39 -26.75 -3.22
N LYS A 89 -9.57 -27.36 -3.15
CA LYS A 89 -9.86 -28.32 -2.06
C LYS A 89 -8.89 -29.49 -2.07
N GLU A 90 -8.50 -29.95 -3.25
CA GLU A 90 -7.54 -31.03 -3.40
C GLU A 90 -6.18 -30.66 -2.84
N SER A 91 -5.69 -29.47 -3.18
CA SER A 91 -4.42 -28.97 -2.68
C SER A 91 -4.41 -28.84 -1.17
N ALA A 92 -5.53 -28.44 -0.57
CA ALA A 92 -5.64 -28.28 0.87
C ALA A 92 -5.50 -29.59 1.64
N ASN A 93 -5.64 -30.75 0.98
CA ASN A 93 -5.43 -32.06 1.60
C ASN A 93 -3.97 -32.47 1.68
N LEU A 94 -3.08 -31.79 0.96
CA LEU A 94 -1.64 -32.04 1.03
C LEU A 94 -1.08 -31.44 2.33
N ILE A 95 -0.29 -32.21 3.06
CA ILE A 95 0.23 -31.80 4.36
C ILE A 95 1.02 -30.48 4.26
N ALA A 96 1.89 -30.35 3.27
CA ALA A 96 2.70 -29.15 3.09
C ALA A 96 1.84 -27.92 2.81
N VAL A 97 0.82 -28.07 1.99
CA VAL A 97 -0.09 -26.97 1.65
C VAL A 97 -0.94 -26.58 2.86
N LYS A 98 -1.47 -27.58 3.55
CA LYS A 98 -2.27 -27.35 4.75
C LYS A 98 -1.45 -26.62 5.82
N THR A 99 -0.21 -27.04 6.05
CA THR A 99 0.69 -26.41 7.00
C THR A 99 0.97 -24.96 6.62
N PHE A 100 1.18 -24.68 5.35
CA PHE A 100 1.39 -23.31 4.86
C PHE A 100 0.16 -22.44 5.06
N ILE A 101 -1.03 -22.97 4.75
CA ILE A 101 -2.29 -22.23 4.93
C ILE A 101 -2.48 -21.87 6.40
N GLU A 102 -2.27 -22.82 7.29
CA GLU A 102 -2.40 -22.59 8.73
C GLU A 102 -1.38 -21.57 9.23
N TYR A 103 -0.15 -21.64 8.75
CA TYR A 103 0.88 -20.67 9.09
C TYR A 103 0.49 -19.26 8.67
N VAL A 104 0.01 -19.09 7.45
CA VAL A 104 -0.39 -17.78 6.93
C VAL A 104 -1.57 -17.23 7.73
N ARG A 105 -2.58 -18.08 8.02
CA ARG A 105 -3.73 -17.65 8.83
C ARG A 105 -3.31 -17.20 10.22
N ASP A 106 -2.44 -17.95 10.88
CA ASP A 106 -1.98 -17.61 12.22
C ASP A 106 -1.13 -16.36 12.22
N TYR A 107 -0.26 -16.21 11.21
CA TYR A 107 0.55 -15.01 11.05
C TYR A 107 -0.33 -13.77 10.96
N TYR A 108 -1.36 -13.79 10.11
CA TYR A 108 -2.21 -12.62 9.91
C TYR A 108 -3.22 -12.38 11.03
N LYS A 109 -3.50 -13.34 11.86
CA LYS A 109 -4.26 -13.11 13.09
C LYS A 109 -3.48 -12.21 14.06
N GLN A 110 -2.16 -12.31 14.06
CA GLN A 110 -1.29 -11.55 14.96
C GLN A 110 -0.77 -10.25 14.32
N HIS A 111 -0.76 -10.17 13.00
CA HIS A 111 -0.16 -9.07 12.25
C HIS A 111 -1.17 -8.35 11.36
N THR A 112 -2.45 -8.47 11.68
CA THR A 112 -3.44 -7.69 10.97
C THR A 112 -3.66 -6.37 11.67
N VAL A 113 -4.00 -5.47 10.92
CA VAL A 113 -4.77 -4.28 11.14
C VAL A 113 -4.01 -3.05 10.83
N VAL A 114 -4.55 -2.33 9.91
CA VAL A 114 -4.16 -0.97 9.61
C VAL A 114 -4.84 -0.07 10.62
N ASP A 115 -4.11 0.37 11.62
CA ASP A 115 -4.55 1.40 12.55
C ASP A 115 -3.51 2.51 12.62
N ASP A 116 -3.82 3.58 13.33
CA ASP A 116 -2.93 4.73 13.41
C ASP A 116 -1.57 4.40 14.02
N SER A 117 -1.47 3.38 14.84
CA SER A 117 -0.22 3.00 15.48
C SER A 117 0.84 2.52 14.48
N ILE A 118 0.41 1.92 13.36
CA ILE A 118 1.31 1.48 12.30
C ILE A 118 2.06 2.66 11.69
N PHE A 119 1.40 3.81 11.59
CA PHE A 119 1.93 4.98 10.91
C PHE A 119 2.73 5.90 11.82
N ARG A 120 2.68 5.72 13.14
CA ARG A 120 3.45 6.53 14.07
C ARG A 120 4.95 6.42 13.87
N GLU A 121 5.41 5.26 13.44
CA GLU A 121 6.83 5.02 13.17
C GLU A 121 7.36 5.89 12.02
N TYR A 122 6.47 6.32 11.13
CA TYR A 122 6.82 7.10 9.94
C TYR A 122 6.55 8.59 10.10
N GLN A 123 5.87 8.98 11.17
CA GLN A 123 5.45 10.37 11.39
C GLN A 123 6.33 11.14 12.36
N SER A 124 7.22 10.47 13.04
CA SER A 124 8.05 11.10 14.08
C SER A 124 9.26 11.84 13.55
#